data_59016390a701ceb8a06d0387692a8906
#
_entry.id   59016390a701ceb8a06d0387692a8906
#
_cell.length_a   1.000
_cell.length_b   1.000
_cell.length_c   1.000
_cell.angle_alpha   90.00
_cell.angle_beta   90.00
_cell.angle_gamma   90.00
#
_symmetry.space_group_name_H-M   'P 1'
#
loop_
_entity.id
_entity.type
_entity.pdbx_description
1 polymer ?
#
loop_
_entity_poly.entity_id
_entity_poly.type
_entity_poly.pdbx_seq_one_letter_code
_entity_poly.pdbx_strand_id
1 'polypeptide(L)'
;MIPNQGILGGHVIDLAGVSNNSTTLSVGGDMTQTQVVEVYTATWCINCVDTEHALMDALEGEDATVLVHHRFIGESQDPFGTQAGDDRWIALYGPTSQANTPPINVERSAPSVVFDGHRFVAGSAPNGDSLESDYAGMFADKHDYRSWNGVESDFTWIGDNSSGTVSWKFDVHPNEPSGMEWNHRLMVVEHSAYFPEGGNDLEYYEDVVRAVIDLDATLQDNGNEWGGEQQIDLPAAWDGDDLSLVVVHEWSIPIVESDTSEESRLPGFLAPLGLFALGAAALARRD
;
A
#
# COMPACT_ATOMS: atom_id res chain seq x y z
N MET A 1 5.86 11.78 -2.49
CA MET A 1 5.34 10.86 -3.53
C MET A 1 6.22 9.63 -3.58
N ILE A 2 5.62 8.46 -3.75
CA ILE A 2 6.31 7.19 -3.96
C ILE A 2 6.39 7.00 -5.48
N PRO A 3 7.58 6.93 -6.06
CA PRO A 3 7.71 6.82 -7.51
C PRO A 3 7.43 5.39 -7.99
N ASN A 4 6.96 5.27 -9.22
CA ASN A 4 6.85 4.01 -9.95
C ASN A 4 5.95 2.95 -9.32
N GLN A 5 4.95 3.35 -8.56
CA GLN A 5 3.92 2.46 -8.03
C GLN A 5 2.59 3.18 -7.81
N GLY A 6 1.53 2.40 -7.70
CA GLY A 6 0.21 2.88 -7.35
C GLY A 6 -0.79 1.75 -7.16
N ILE A 7 -2.01 2.13 -6.80
CA ILE A 7 -3.14 1.22 -6.61
C ILE A 7 -4.31 1.72 -7.44
N LEU A 8 -4.96 0.78 -8.09
CA LEU A 8 -6.27 0.91 -8.71
C LEU A 8 -7.24 -0.01 -7.98
N GLY A 9 -8.50 0.33 -7.90
CA GLY A 9 -9.45 -0.57 -7.30
C GLY A 9 -10.53 0.13 -6.51
N GLY A 10 -10.90 -0.50 -5.40
CA GLY A 10 -11.94 -0.01 -4.53
C GLY A 10 -13.33 -0.50 -4.91
N HIS A 11 -13.45 -1.50 -5.80
CA HIS A 11 -14.73 -2.20 -5.95
C HIS A 11 -15.06 -2.96 -4.69
N VAL A 12 -16.21 -2.66 -4.11
CA VAL A 12 -16.66 -3.20 -2.83
C VAL A 12 -17.85 -4.13 -3.04
N ILE A 13 -17.79 -5.33 -2.48
CA ILE A 13 -18.94 -6.21 -2.27
C ILE A 13 -19.24 -6.23 -0.78
N ASP A 14 -20.38 -5.67 -0.41
CA ASP A 14 -20.88 -5.68 0.97
C ASP A 14 -21.50 -7.05 1.28
N LEU A 15 -21.05 -7.68 2.37
CA LEU A 15 -21.57 -8.95 2.88
C LEU A 15 -22.52 -8.78 4.05
N ALA A 16 -22.82 -7.54 4.47
CA ALA A 16 -23.77 -7.29 5.56
C ALA A 16 -25.13 -7.92 5.24
N GLY A 17 -25.65 -8.69 6.20
CA GLY A 17 -26.90 -9.41 6.03
C GLY A 17 -26.86 -10.63 5.09
N VAL A 18 -25.69 -10.97 4.53
CA VAL A 18 -25.50 -12.25 3.82
C VAL A 18 -25.50 -13.37 4.85
N SER A 19 -26.56 -14.16 4.82
CA SER A 19 -26.71 -15.27 5.75
C SER A 19 -25.84 -16.47 5.32
N ASN A 20 -25.84 -17.53 6.15
CA ASN A 20 -25.14 -18.82 5.88
C ASN A 20 -25.65 -19.56 4.60
N ASN A 21 -26.37 -18.90 3.73
CA ASN A 21 -26.77 -19.42 2.43
C ASN A 21 -25.90 -18.76 1.36
N SER A 22 -25.32 -19.58 0.50
CA SER A 22 -24.56 -19.09 -0.63
C SER A 22 -25.37 -18.10 -1.48
N THR A 23 -24.80 -16.96 -1.75
CA THR A 23 -25.34 -15.92 -2.63
C THR A 23 -24.34 -15.59 -3.72
N THR A 24 -24.77 -14.90 -4.77
CA THR A 24 -23.90 -14.37 -5.81
C THR A 24 -24.00 -12.87 -5.80
N LEU A 25 -22.87 -12.20 -5.57
CA LEU A 25 -22.73 -10.77 -5.59
C LEU A 25 -21.67 -10.38 -6.62
N SER A 26 -21.91 -9.31 -7.38
CA SER A 26 -20.97 -8.86 -8.41
C SER A 26 -20.92 -7.35 -8.46
N VAL A 27 -19.74 -6.84 -8.71
CA VAL A 27 -19.46 -5.44 -9.00
C VAL A 27 -18.44 -5.36 -10.12
N GLY A 28 -18.48 -4.32 -10.93
CA GLY A 28 -17.51 -4.14 -11.99
C GLY A 28 -17.66 -2.79 -12.67
N GLY A 29 -16.68 -2.42 -13.47
CA GLY A 29 -16.63 -1.20 -14.25
C GLY A 29 -15.27 -0.52 -14.26
N ASP A 30 -15.30 0.76 -14.58
CA ASP A 30 -14.11 1.61 -14.68
C ASP A 30 -13.47 1.83 -13.30
N MET A 31 -12.22 1.43 -13.19
CA MET A 31 -11.41 1.51 -11.96
C MET A 31 -10.74 2.88 -11.76
N THR A 32 -10.91 3.80 -12.68
CA THR A 32 -10.27 5.12 -12.60
C THR A 32 -11.09 6.17 -11.84
N GLN A 33 -12.28 5.83 -11.41
CA GLN A 33 -13.22 6.76 -10.76
C GLN A 33 -13.02 6.81 -9.23
N THR A 34 -13.04 5.66 -8.58
CA THR A 34 -12.88 5.54 -7.13
C THR A 34 -11.43 5.66 -6.73
N GLN A 35 -11.10 6.44 -5.70
CA GLN A 35 -9.76 6.47 -5.12
C GLN A 35 -9.63 5.47 -3.97
N VAL A 36 -8.47 4.84 -3.89
CA VAL A 36 -8.12 3.99 -2.73
C VAL A 36 -7.29 4.81 -1.75
N VAL A 37 -7.77 4.91 -0.53
CA VAL A 37 -7.09 5.61 0.55
C VAL A 37 -6.75 4.60 1.64
N GLU A 38 -5.47 4.43 1.92
CA GLU A 38 -4.99 3.51 2.94
C GLU A 38 -4.51 4.29 4.16
N VAL A 39 -4.95 3.87 5.33
CA VAL A 39 -4.57 4.44 6.62
C VAL A 39 -3.77 3.40 7.39
N TYR A 40 -2.70 3.83 8.06
CA TYR A 40 -1.96 3.00 9.01
C TYR A 40 -2.09 3.58 10.41
N THR A 41 -2.68 2.82 11.30
CA THR A 41 -3.09 3.25 12.63
C THR A 41 -2.80 2.22 13.72
N ALA A 42 -3.23 2.47 14.93
CA ALA A 42 -3.27 1.52 16.04
C ALA A 42 -4.31 1.96 17.07
N THR A 43 -4.98 1.02 17.72
CA THR A 43 -6.02 1.29 18.74
C THR A 43 -5.54 2.06 19.97
N TRP A 44 -4.24 2.17 20.19
CA TRP A 44 -3.61 2.95 21.25
C TRP A 44 -3.01 4.29 20.77
N CYS A 45 -3.15 4.63 19.49
CA CYS A 45 -2.53 5.81 18.88
C CYS A 45 -3.43 7.04 19.04
N ILE A 46 -3.19 7.87 20.05
CA ILE A 46 -3.98 9.08 20.30
C ILE A 46 -3.91 10.07 19.12
N ASN A 47 -2.72 10.24 18.52
CA ASN A 47 -2.55 11.16 17.39
C ASN A 47 -3.23 10.67 16.10
N CYS A 48 -3.59 9.40 16.03
CA CYS A 48 -4.29 8.84 14.86
C CYS A 48 -5.74 9.32 14.81
N VAL A 49 -6.38 9.54 15.94
CA VAL A 49 -7.78 9.95 16.01
C VAL A 49 -8.04 11.25 15.25
N ASP A 50 -7.26 12.30 15.55
CA ASP A 50 -7.38 13.58 14.85
C ASP A 50 -7.06 13.45 13.34
N THR A 51 -6.15 12.56 12.99
CA THR A 51 -5.76 12.28 11.60
C THR A 51 -6.90 11.59 10.84
N GLU A 52 -7.50 10.58 11.45
CA GLU A 52 -8.62 9.83 10.84
C GLU A 52 -9.85 10.73 10.70
N HIS A 53 -10.19 11.55 11.71
CA HIS A 53 -11.28 12.51 11.61
C HIS A 53 -11.04 13.54 10.49
N ALA A 54 -9.84 14.13 10.41
CA ALA A 54 -9.52 15.08 9.36
C ALA A 54 -9.55 14.44 7.96
N LEU A 55 -9.20 13.15 7.85
CA LEU A 55 -9.32 12.41 6.61
C LEU A 55 -10.77 12.20 6.22
N MET A 56 -11.62 11.75 7.14
CA MET A 56 -13.05 11.55 6.87
C MET A 56 -13.74 12.84 6.48
N ASP A 57 -13.42 13.97 7.16
CA ASP A 57 -13.94 15.29 6.79
C ASP A 57 -13.49 15.69 5.37
N ALA A 58 -12.24 15.43 5.00
CA ALA A 58 -11.71 15.72 3.67
C ALA A 58 -12.32 14.86 2.55
N LEU A 59 -12.82 13.67 2.89
CA LEU A 59 -13.43 12.73 1.95
C LEU A 59 -14.96 12.80 1.91
N GLU A 60 -15.59 13.68 2.70
CA GLU A 60 -17.04 13.80 2.74
C GLU A 60 -17.62 14.12 1.34
N GLY A 61 -18.41 13.18 0.81
CA GLY A 61 -19.05 13.30 -0.51
C GLY A 61 -18.16 12.96 -1.70
N GLU A 62 -16.94 12.52 -1.46
CA GLU A 62 -16.00 12.06 -2.49
C GLU A 62 -16.15 10.55 -2.74
N ASP A 63 -15.74 10.10 -3.94
CA ASP A 63 -15.73 8.68 -4.30
C ASP A 63 -14.39 8.05 -3.90
N ALA A 64 -14.33 7.52 -2.68
CA ALA A 64 -13.14 6.91 -2.10
C ALA A 64 -13.48 5.60 -1.38
N THR A 65 -12.58 4.63 -1.50
CA THR A 65 -12.58 3.43 -0.67
C THR A 65 -11.47 3.55 0.36
N VAL A 66 -11.83 3.55 1.63
CA VAL A 66 -10.88 3.65 2.75
C VAL A 66 -10.54 2.25 3.26
N LEU A 67 -9.26 2.00 3.52
CA LEU A 67 -8.72 0.75 4.03
C LEU A 67 -7.84 1.06 5.24
N VAL A 68 -8.31 0.72 6.44
CA VAL A 68 -7.61 1.04 7.68
C VAL A 68 -6.79 -0.17 8.14
N HIS A 69 -5.48 -0.09 7.99
CA HIS A 69 -4.52 -1.08 8.42
C HIS A 69 -4.06 -0.81 9.84
N HIS A 70 -4.34 -1.73 10.73
CA HIS A 70 -3.86 -1.68 12.09
C HIS A 70 -2.48 -2.30 12.21
N ARG A 71 -1.64 -1.68 13.03
CA ARG A 71 -0.27 -2.10 13.26
C ARG A 71 -0.19 -3.48 13.92
N PHE A 72 0.71 -4.33 13.41
CA PHE A 72 0.99 -5.65 13.97
C PHE A 72 2.48 -5.81 14.29
N ILE A 73 2.84 -5.76 15.58
CA ILE A 73 4.22 -5.98 16.05
C ILE A 73 4.25 -7.01 17.19
N GLY A 74 3.34 -7.98 17.18
CA GLY A 74 3.20 -8.94 18.26
C GLY A 74 2.70 -8.34 19.58
N GLU A 75 2.11 -7.17 19.52
CA GLU A 75 1.47 -6.49 20.63
C GLU A 75 0.04 -7.03 20.84
N SER A 76 -0.35 -7.16 22.10
CA SER A 76 -1.69 -7.60 22.47
C SER A 76 -2.69 -6.46 22.62
N GLN A 77 -2.27 -5.22 22.39
CA GLN A 77 -3.08 -4.02 22.62
C GLN A 77 -3.94 -3.64 21.41
N ASP A 78 -3.56 -4.10 20.23
CA ASP A 78 -4.30 -3.90 18.99
C ASP A 78 -4.75 -5.24 18.43
N PRO A 79 -6.03 -5.60 18.55
CA PRO A 79 -6.52 -6.90 18.11
C PRO A 79 -6.76 -6.98 16.59
N PHE A 80 -6.70 -5.85 15.89
CA PHE A 80 -7.07 -5.74 14.49
C PHE A 80 -5.91 -5.91 13.54
N GLY A 81 -4.68 -5.66 14.01
CA GLY A 81 -3.47 -5.81 13.21
C GLY A 81 -3.28 -7.25 12.72
N THR A 82 -2.83 -7.39 11.48
CA THR A 82 -2.51 -8.70 10.88
C THR A 82 -1.08 -8.71 10.33
N GLN A 83 -0.42 -9.87 10.40
CA GLN A 83 0.93 -10.02 9.84
C GLN A 83 0.95 -9.70 8.33
N ALA A 84 -0.04 -10.19 7.58
CA ALA A 84 -0.13 -9.97 6.14
C ALA A 84 -0.32 -8.48 5.79
N GLY A 85 -1.15 -7.77 6.56
CA GLY A 85 -1.35 -6.32 6.40
C GLY A 85 -0.08 -5.54 6.67
N ASP A 86 0.63 -5.88 7.75
CA ASP A 86 1.87 -5.22 8.16
C ASP A 86 3.02 -5.49 7.17
N ASP A 87 3.18 -6.75 6.73
CA ASP A 87 4.20 -7.12 5.74
C ASP A 87 3.96 -6.40 4.40
N ARG A 88 2.69 -6.33 3.96
CA ARG A 88 2.33 -5.58 2.76
C ARG A 88 2.63 -4.10 2.92
N TRP A 89 2.25 -3.49 4.06
CA TRP A 89 2.53 -2.08 4.34
C TRP A 89 4.03 -1.78 4.25
N ILE A 90 4.86 -2.60 4.88
CA ILE A 90 6.32 -2.45 4.86
C ILE A 90 6.85 -2.59 3.43
N ALA A 91 6.38 -3.59 2.68
CA ALA A 91 6.83 -3.82 1.31
C ALA A 91 6.54 -2.64 0.39
N LEU A 92 5.34 -2.04 0.49
CA LEU A 92 4.93 -0.92 -0.35
C LEU A 92 5.43 0.44 0.14
N TYR A 93 5.39 0.67 1.45
CA TYR A 93 5.52 2.02 2.02
C TYR A 93 6.68 2.16 3.01
N GLY A 94 7.31 1.07 3.44
CA GLY A 94 8.36 1.08 4.46
C GLY A 94 9.52 2.05 4.16
N PRO A 95 10.14 1.99 2.97
CA PRO A 95 11.21 2.93 2.61
C PRO A 95 10.79 4.39 2.66
N THR A 96 9.56 4.68 2.22
CA THR A 96 9.01 6.04 2.24
C THR A 96 8.69 6.48 3.65
N SER A 97 8.14 5.60 4.48
CA SER A 97 7.90 5.86 5.90
C SER A 97 9.21 6.22 6.61
N GLN A 98 10.26 5.44 6.43
CA GLN A 98 11.59 5.73 7.00
C GLN A 98 12.12 7.10 6.57
N ALA A 99 12.00 7.44 5.30
CA ALA A 99 12.47 8.72 4.77
C ALA A 99 11.69 9.93 5.33
N ASN A 100 10.42 9.75 5.68
CA ASN A 100 9.54 10.80 6.19
C ASN A 100 9.47 10.87 7.74
N THR A 101 10.20 10.02 8.45
CA THR A 101 10.18 9.97 9.92
C THR A 101 11.56 10.17 10.57
N PRO A 102 12.40 11.11 10.10
CA PRO A 102 13.67 11.40 10.76
C PRO A 102 13.46 12.03 12.15
N PRO A 103 14.28 11.74 13.13
CA PRO A 103 15.46 10.85 13.12
C PRO A 103 15.13 9.38 13.45
N ILE A 104 13.88 9.03 13.64
CA ILE A 104 13.44 7.70 14.11
C ILE A 104 13.59 6.66 13.00
N ASN A 105 13.31 7.05 11.74
CA ASN A 105 13.44 6.22 10.53
C ASN A 105 12.71 4.88 10.64
N VAL A 106 11.41 4.90 10.95
CA VAL A 106 10.60 3.70 11.11
C VAL A 106 9.89 3.32 9.80
N GLU A 107 9.85 2.02 9.51
CA GLU A 107 9.13 1.48 8.33
C GLU A 107 7.61 1.55 8.49
N ARG A 108 7.13 1.71 9.71
CA ARG A 108 5.73 1.67 10.13
C ARG A 108 5.44 2.82 11.07
N SER A 109 5.05 3.95 10.54
CA SER A 109 4.68 5.12 11.34
C SER A 109 3.16 5.25 11.39
N ALA A 110 2.57 5.22 12.58
CA ALA A 110 1.18 5.58 12.82
C ALA A 110 1.12 6.99 13.44
N PRO A 111 0.25 7.89 12.94
CA PRO A 111 -0.58 7.75 11.74
C PRO A 111 0.21 7.93 10.44
N SER A 112 -0.22 7.24 9.39
CA SER A 112 0.18 7.51 8.01
C SER A 112 -1.01 7.30 7.08
N VAL A 113 -1.12 8.11 6.03
CA VAL A 113 -2.18 8.03 5.03
C VAL A 113 -1.54 7.96 3.64
N VAL A 114 -2.05 7.07 2.79
CA VAL A 114 -1.58 6.89 1.42
C VAL A 114 -2.76 6.96 0.47
N PHE A 115 -2.68 7.83 -0.52
CA PHE A 115 -3.67 7.97 -1.58
C PHE A 115 -3.19 7.25 -2.83
N ASP A 116 -4.01 6.36 -3.38
CA ASP A 116 -3.76 5.60 -4.62
C ASP A 116 -2.40 4.89 -4.64
N GLY A 117 -1.87 4.50 -3.48
CA GLY A 117 -0.61 3.77 -3.34
C GLY A 117 0.67 4.58 -3.60
N HIS A 118 0.58 5.89 -3.90
CA HIS A 118 1.76 6.67 -4.29
C HIS A 118 1.92 8.01 -3.59
N ARG A 119 0.89 8.61 -2.99
CA ARG A 119 0.98 9.85 -2.23
C ARG A 119 0.92 9.56 -0.74
N PHE A 120 2.04 9.72 -0.07
CA PHE A 120 2.24 9.36 1.32
C PHE A 120 2.31 10.59 2.21
N VAL A 121 1.51 10.59 3.29
CA VAL A 121 1.52 11.61 4.36
C VAL A 121 1.78 10.90 5.67
N ALA A 122 2.78 11.33 6.43
CA ALA A 122 3.13 10.77 7.72
C ALA A 122 2.90 11.77 8.85
N GLY A 123 2.37 11.27 9.97
CA GLY A 123 2.18 12.04 11.19
C GLY A 123 0.90 12.85 11.21
N SER A 124 0.67 13.54 12.34
CA SER A 124 -0.54 14.32 12.64
C SER A 124 -0.33 15.83 12.56
N ALA A 125 0.82 16.28 12.04
CA ALA A 125 1.08 17.70 11.89
C ALA A 125 0.77 18.15 10.44
N PRO A 126 -0.08 19.17 10.24
CA PRO A 126 -0.37 19.67 8.92
C PRO A 126 0.86 20.32 8.26
N ASN A 127 0.97 20.21 6.94
CA ASN A 127 1.94 20.96 6.13
C ASN A 127 1.36 22.31 5.69
N GLY A 128 0.03 22.37 5.49
CA GLY A 128 -0.71 23.59 5.12
C GLY A 128 -1.48 24.16 6.30
N ASP A 129 -2.69 24.64 6.03
CA ASP A 129 -3.55 25.29 7.03
C ASP A 129 -4.17 24.29 8.02
N SER A 130 -4.48 23.05 7.55
CA SER A 130 -5.02 21.95 8.35
C SER A 130 -4.73 20.60 7.69
N LEU A 131 -4.82 19.50 8.48
CA LEU A 131 -4.73 18.13 7.95
C LEU A 131 -5.84 17.87 6.91
N GLU A 132 -7.06 18.32 7.19
CA GLU A 132 -8.18 18.23 6.27
C GLU A 132 -7.84 18.86 4.91
N SER A 133 -7.31 20.09 4.90
CA SER A 133 -6.91 20.77 3.65
C SER A 133 -5.77 20.06 2.92
N ASP A 134 -4.81 19.48 3.66
CA ASP A 134 -3.73 18.68 3.10
C ASP A 134 -4.27 17.41 2.42
N TYR A 135 -5.20 16.72 3.07
CA TYR A 135 -5.82 15.50 2.53
C TYR A 135 -6.74 15.80 1.34
N ALA A 136 -7.55 16.85 1.41
CA ALA A 136 -8.37 17.30 0.28
C ALA A 136 -7.49 17.67 -0.93
N GLY A 137 -6.34 18.29 -0.70
CA GLY A 137 -5.36 18.58 -1.74
C GLY A 137 -4.75 17.31 -2.35
N MET A 138 -4.43 16.31 -1.53
CA MET A 138 -3.92 15.03 -2.00
C MET A 138 -4.96 14.24 -2.78
N PHE A 139 -6.22 14.29 -2.35
CA PHE A 139 -7.34 13.66 -3.06
C PHE A 139 -7.62 14.33 -4.41
N ALA A 140 -7.57 15.65 -4.48
CA ALA A 140 -7.80 16.41 -5.71
C ALA A 140 -6.69 16.22 -6.75
N ASP A 141 -5.45 15.95 -6.30
CA ASP A 141 -4.29 15.71 -7.19
C ASP A 141 -4.25 14.25 -7.63
N LYS A 142 -5.13 13.91 -8.58
CA LYS A 142 -5.27 12.55 -9.10
C LYS A 142 -4.06 12.12 -9.93
N HIS A 143 -3.63 10.87 -9.76
CA HIS A 143 -2.50 10.31 -10.50
C HIS A 143 -2.76 10.22 -12.01
N ASP A 144 -1.70 10.27 -12.81
CA ASP A 144 -1.76 10.22 -14.28
C ASP A 144 -2.42 8.96 -14.86
N TYR A 145 -2.42 7.82 -14.14
CA TYR A 145 -3.09 6.60 -14.60
C TYR A 145 -4.61 6.76 -14.76
N ARG A 146 -5.20 7.75 -14.12
CA ARG A 146 -6.61 8.11 -14.34
C ARG A 146 -6.87 8.63 -15.73
N SER A 147 -5.81 8.96 -16.47
CA SER A 147 -5.86 9.24 -17.91
C SER A 147 -5.79 7.97 -18.76
N TRP A 148 -5.52 6.80 -18.16
CA TRP A 148 -5.54 5.52 -18.88
C TRP A 148 -7.00 5.16 -19.14
N ASN A 149 -7.43 5.31 -20.36
CA ASN A 149 -8.79 4.95 -20.74
C ASN A 149 -8.92 3.43 -20.81
N GLY A 150 -10.02 2.90 -20.26
CA GLY A 150 -10.37 1.49 -20.40
C GLY A 150 -9.66 0.57 -19.41
N VAL A 151 -9.39 1.04 -18.19
CA VAL A 151 -9.01 0.16 -17.06
C VAL A 151 -10.28 -0.31 -16.39
N GLU A 152 -10.64 -1.56 -16.60
CA GLU A 152 -11.87 -2.15 -16.09
C GLU A 152 -11.58 -3.35 -15.20
N SER A 153 -12.40 -3.55 -14.18
CA SER A 153 -12.37 -4.75 -13.35
C SER A 153 -13.78 -5.28 -13.14
N ASP A 154 -13.91 -6.59 -13.18
CA ASP A 154 -15.10 -7.31 -12.74
C ASP A 154 -14.74 -8.20 -11.57
N PHE A 155 -15.58 -8.19 -10.54
CA PHE A 155 -15.37 -8.94 -9.31
C PHE A 155 -16.67 -9.60 -8.89
N THR A 156 -16.64 -10.91 -8.67
CA THR A 156 -17.80 -11.71 -8.28
C THR A 156 -17.47 -12.58 -7.08
N TRP A 157 -18.34 -12.55 -6.09
CA TRP A 157 -18.34 -13.45 -4.95
C TRP A 157 -19.50 -14.44 -5.05
N ILE A 158 -19.22 -15.72 -4.90
CA ILE A 158 -20.20 -16.79 -4.79
C ILE A 158 -19.93 -17.53 -3.48
N GLY A 159 -20.69 -17.21 -2.46
CA GLY A 159 -20.43 -17.74 -1.12
C GLY A 159 -21.37 -17.17 -0.08
N ASP A 160 -21.02 -17.37 1.18
CA ASP A 160 -21.69 -16.79 2.35
C ASP A 160 -20.74 -15.80 3.07
N ASN A 161 -21.05 -15.45 4.31
CA ASN A 161 -20.22 -14.55 5.12
C ASN A 161 -19.01 -15.22 5.79
N SER A 162 -18.73 -16.49 5.47
CA SER A 162 -17.61 -17.25 6.04
C SER A 162 -16.67 -17.84 4.99
N SER A 163 -17.19 -18.19 3.82
CA SER A 163 -16.39 -18.75 2.74
C SER A 163 -17.09 -18.67 1.40
N GLY A 164 -16.31 -18.69 0.33
CA GLY A 164 -16.86 -18.68 -1.03
C GLY A 164 -15.79 -18.69 -2.09
N THR A 165 -16.24 -18.56 -3.32
CA THR A 165 -15.36 -18.44 -4.49
C THR A 165 -15.37 -17.01 -4.99
N VAL A 166 -14.18 -16.45 -5.10
CA VAL A 166 -13.92 -15.20 -5.81
C VAL A 166 -13.62 -15.53 -7.27
N SER A 167 -14.28 -14.83 -8.19
CA SER A 167 -13.93 -14.79 -9.61
C SER A 167 -13.71 -13.34 -9.97
N TRP A 168 -12.62 -13.04 -10.68
CA TRP A 168 -12.27 -11.66 -10.98
C TRP A 168 -11.60 -11.55 -12.34
N LYS A 169 -11.70 -10.36 -12.93
CA LYS A 169 -11.02 -9.94 -14.15
C LYS A 169 -10.52 -8.52 -13.99
N PHE A 170 -9.41 -8.24 -14.62
CA PHE A 170 -8.81 -6.91 -14.68
C PHE A 170 -8.25 -6.70 -16.08
N ASP A 171 -8.77 -5.71 -16.79
CA ASP A 171 -8.36 -5.37 -18.14
C ASP A 171 -7.67 -4.00 -18.14
N VAL A 172 -6.45 -3.97 -18.64
CA VAL A 172 -5.67 -2.75 -18.79
C VAL A 172 -5.49 -2.48 -20.28
N HIS A 173 -6.02 -1.37 -20.71
CA HIS A 173 -5.88 -0.94 -22.10
C HIS A 173 -4.40 -0.75 -22.48
N PRO A 174 -3.98 -0.98 -23.76
CA PRO A 174 -2.60 -1.03 -24.22
C PRO A 174 -1.75 0.25 -24.07
N ASN A 175 -2.21 1.22 -23.29
CA ASN A 175 -1.48 2.46 -22.99
C ASN A 175 -0.68 2.42 -21.68
N GLU A 176 -0.64 1.29 -20.99
CA GLU A 176 0.18 1.15 -19.79
C GLU A 176 1.67 1.34 -20.10
N PRO A 177 2.45 1.90 -19.17
CA PRO A 177 3.90 1.95 -19.31
C PRO A 177 4.50 0.56 -19.44
N SER A 178 5.46 0.38 -20.35
CA SER A 178 6.11 -0.92 -20.53
C SER A 178 6.92 -1.33 -19.30
N GLY A 179 6.84 -2.62 -18.94
CA GLY A 179 7.55 -3.18 -17.80
C GLY A 179 6.81 -3.02 -16.46
N MET A 180 5.54 -2.68 -16.51
CA MET A 180 4.69 -2.65 -15.33
C MET A 180 4.42 -4.06 -14.84
N GLU A 181 4.55 -4.26 -13.54
CA GLU A 181 4.20 -5.48 -12.84
C GLU A 181 2.93 -5.26 -12.03
N TRP A 182 2.07 -6.28 -11.98
CA TRP A 182 0.78 -6.23 -11.31
C TRP A 182 0.70 -7.26 -10.19
N ASN A 183 0.14 -6.84 -9.06
CA ASN A 183 -0.32 -7.72 -7.99
C ASN A 183 -1.80 -7.45 -7.74
N HIS A 184 -2.57 -8.50 -7.54
CA HIS A 184 -4.00 -8.41 -7.33
C HIS A 184 -4.32 -8.93 -5.93
N ARG A 185 -5.11 -8.17 -5.17
CA ARG A 185 -5.40 -8.50 -3.78
C ARG A 185 -6.86 -8.34 -3.46
N LEU A 186 -7.30 -9.19 -2.57
CA LEU A 186 -8.58 -9.06 -1.89
C LEU A 186 -8.33 -8.60 -0.46
N MET A 187 -8.94 -7.47 -0.08
CA MET A 187 -9.02 -7.01 1.30
C MET A 187 -10.35 -7.44 1.88
N VAL A 188 -10.33 -8.07 3.05
CA VAL A 188 -11.54 -8.29 3.85
C VAL A 188 -11.59 -7.15 4.85
N VAL A 189 -12.63 -6.35 4.80
CA VAL A 189 -12.79 -5.13 5.59
C VAL A 189 -14.01 -5.29 6.49
N GLU A 190 -13.86 -4.96 7.75
CA GLU A 190 -14.97 -4.84 8.71
C GLU A 190 -15.33 -3.36 8.82
N HIS A 191 -16.60 -3.05 8.56
CA HIS A 191 -17.02 -1.66 8.44
C HIS A 191 -16.98 -0.93 9.78
N SER A 192 -17.35 -1.61 10.88
CA SER A 192 -17.30 -1.02 12.22
C SER A 192 -17.02 -2.07 13.28
N ALA A 193 -15.93 -1.95 14.00
CA ALA A 193 -15.51 -2.88 15.05
C ALA A 193 -15.52 -2.22 16.43
N TYR A 194 -16.28 -2.78 17.37
CA TYR A 194 -16.38 -2.25 18.74
C TYR A 194 -15.25 -2.79 19.62
N PHE A 195 -14.37 -1.91 20.07
CA PHE A 195 -13.25 -2.23 20.97
C PHE A 195 -12.94 -1.06 21.92
N PRO A 196 -13.67 -0.92 23.04
CA PRO A 196 -13.52 0.18 23.99
C PRO A 196 -12.25 0.09 24.85
N GLU A 197 -11.51 -1.02 24.80
CA GLU A 197 -10.24 -1.23 25.52
C GLU A 197 -9.04 -0.59 24.81
N GLY A 198 -9.25 0.06 23.66
CA GLY A 198 -8.24 0.84 22.97
C GLY A 198 -7.69 1.97 23.82
N GLY A 199 -6.41 2.33 23.61
CA GLY A 199 -5.74 3.37 24.41
C GLY A 199 -5.90 4.79 23.84
N ASN A 200 -6.72 4.99 22.81
CA ASN A 200 -6.92 6.25 22.10
C ASN A 200 -8.31 6.89 22.32
N ASP A 201 -9.07 6.38 23.30
CA ASP A 201 -10.40 6.86 23.68
C ASP A 201 -11.50 6.64 22.61
N LEU A 202 -11.24 5.89 21.53
CA LEU A 202 -12.28 5.43 20.62
C LEU A 202 -12.91 4.13 21.13
N GLU A 203 -14.20 3.98 20.85
CA GLU A 203 -14.95 2.74 21.12
C GLU A 203 -15.21 1.95 19.83
N TYR A 204 -15.24 2.61 18.69
CA TYR A 204 -15.48 2.03 17.37
C TYR A 204 -14.34 2.38 16.42
N TYR A 205 -13.97 1.41 15.58
CA TYR A 205 -12.94 1.52 14.57
C TYR A 205 -13.55 1.17 13.22
N GLU A 206 -13.44 2.10 12.27
CA GLU A 206 -14.13 2.01 10.99
C GLU A 206 -13.20 1.45 9.90
N ASP A 207 -13.77 0.74 8.92
CA ASP A 207 -13.12 0.25 7.70
C ASP A 207 -11.83 -0.57 7.96
N VAL A 208 -11.87 -1.40 9.02
CA VAL A 208 -10.73 -2.19 9.51
C VAL A 208 -10.38 -3.31 8.55
N VAL A 209 -9.16 -3.34 8.04
CA VAL A 209 -8.65 -4.44 7.22
C VAL A 209 -8.37 -5.68 8.08
N ARG A 210 -9.23 -6.70 7.97
CA ARG A 210 -9.17 -7.95 8.73
C ARG A 210 -8.31 -9.02 8.07
N ALA A 211 -8.19 -8.98 6.75
CA ALA A 211 -7.31 -9.86 5.99
C ALA A 211 -6.84 -9.20 4.69
N VAL A 212 -5.64 -9.59 4.28
CA VAL A 212 -5.05 -9.29 2.97
C VAL A 212 -4.75 -10.62 2.30
N ILE A 213 -5.37 -10.88 1.17
CA ILE A 213 -5.31 -12.15 0.45
C ILE A 213 -4.77 -11.89 -0.95
N ASP A 214 -3.69 -12.56 -1.31
CA ASP A 214 -3.18 -12.52 -2.68
C ASP A 214 -4.12 -13.30 -3.60
N LEU A 215 -4.52 -12.68 -4.69
CA LEU A 215 -5.34 -13.32 -5.70
C LEU A 215 -4.44 -13.96 -6.78
N ASP A 216 -4.64 -15.26 -6.99
CA ASP A 216 -3.95 -15.99 -8.05
C ASP A 216 -4.37 -15.42 -9.42
N ALA A 217 -3.41 -14.88 -10.15
CA ALA A 217 -3.63 -14.20 -11.40
C ALA A 217 -3.08 -15.00 -12.59
N THR A 218 -3.86 -15.08 -13.64
CA THR A 218 -3.43 -15.61 -14.92
C THR A 218 -3.62 -14.55 -16.00
N LEU A 219 -2.53 -14.18 -16.68
CA LEU A 219 -2.59 -13.32 -17.85
C LEU A 219 -3.24 -14.07 -18.99
N GLN A 220 -4.27 -13.50 -19.59
CA GLN A 220 -5.01 -14.12 -20.68
C GLN A 220 -4.24 -13.98 -22.02
N ASP A 221 -4.64 -14.77 -23.01
CA ASP A 221 -3.96 -14.85 -24.32
C ASP A 221 -3.93 -13.50 -25.09
N ASN A 222 -4.83 -12.58 -24.76
CA ASN A 222 -4.85 -11.23 -25.34
C ASN A 222 -3.71 -10.31 -24.83
N GLY A 223 -3.05 -10.71 -23.74
CA GLY A 223 -1.89 -10.01 -23.17
C GLY A 223 -2.22 -8.77 -22.32
N ASN A 224 -3.51 -8.42 -22.15
CA ASN A 224 -3.93 -7.22 -21.45
C ASN A 224 -4.94 -7.51 -20.33
N GLU A 225 -5.48 -8.71 -20.25
CA GLU A 225 -6.46 -9.12 -19.26
C GLU A 225 -5.85 -10.10 -18.26
N TRP A 226 -5.98 -9.77 -16.99
CA TRP A 226 -5.67 -10.65 -15.87
C TRP A 226 -6.95 -11.20 -15.30
N GLY A 227 -6.92 -12.38 -14.73
CA GLY A 227 -8.08 -12.94 -14.07
C GLY A 227 -7.78 -14.23 -13.37
N GLY A 228 -8.74 -14.64 -12.53
CA GLY A 228 -8.63 -15.87 -11.76
C GLY A 228 -9.92 -16.23 -11.06
N GLU A 229 -9.88 -17.44 -10.49
CA GLU A 229 -10.91 -17.96 -9.61
C GLU A 229 -10.23 -18.61 -8.41
N GLN A 230 -10.66 -18.29 -7.20
CA GLN A 230 -10.03 -18.77 -5.99
C GLN A 230 -11.06 -19.01 -4.89
N GLN A 231 -10.93 -20.15 -4.20
CA GLN A 231 -11.70 -20.43 -2.99
C GLN A 231 -11.09 -19.67 -1.82
N ILE A 232 -11.91 -18.93 -1.09
CA ILE A 232 -11.50 -18.08 0.04
C ILE A 232 -12.30 -18.46 1.29
N ASP A 233 -11.59 -18.64 2.40
CA ASP A 233 -12.15 -18.66 3.74
C ASP A 233 -11.99 -17.26 4.36
N LEU A 234 -13.10 -16.67 4.80
CA LEU A 234 -13.10 -15.34 5.40
C LEU A 234 -12.79 -15.41 6.90
N PRO A 235 -12.07 -14.44 7.47
CA PRO A 235 -12.01 -14.31 8.92
C PRO A 235 -13.42 -14.05 9.47
N ALA A 236 -13.67 -14.46 10.69
CA ALA A 236 -14.88 -14.02 11.38
C ALA A 236 -14.82 -12.49 11.59
N ALA A 237 -15.96 -11.82 11.48
CA ALA A 237 -16.06 -10.44 11.94
C ALA A 237 -15.68 -10.37 13.43
N TRP A 238 -15.15 -9.24 13.86
CA TRP A 238 -14.85 -8.99 15.27
C TRP A 238 -16.15 -8.96 16.08
N ASP A 239 -17.10 -8.21 15.55
CA ASP A 239 -18.48 -8.22 16.01
C ASP A 239 -19.43 -8.02 14.83
N GLY A 240 -20.73 -8.20 15.04
CA GLY A 240 -21.70 -8.00 13.96
C GLY A 240 -21.61 -8.95 12.76
N ASP A 241 -21.97 -8.44 11.58
CA ASP A 241 -22.00 -9.14 10.28
C ASP A 241 -21.70 -8.18 9.10
N ASP A 242 -20.88 -7.20 9.31
CA ASP A 242 -20.61 -6.06 8.41
C ASP A 242 -19.28 -6.15 7.66
N LEU A 243 -18.87 -7.38 7.31
CA LEU A 243 -17.72 -7.57 6.43
C LEU A 243 -18.02 -7.11 5.02
N SER A 244 -17.00 -6.55 4.38
CA SER A 244 -16.96 -6.24 2.96
C SER A 244 -15.72 -6.82 2.30
N LEU A 245 -15.83 -7.10 1.01
CA LEU A 245 -14.74 -7.56 0.17
C LEU A 245 -14.35 -6.44 -0.78
N VAL A 246 -13.09 -6.04 -0.74
CA VAL A 246 -12.54 -4.98 -1.58
C VAL A 246 -11.43 -5.52 -2.45
N VAL A 247 -11.59 -5.43 -3.78
CA VAL A 247 -10.51 -5.82 -4.69
C VAL A 247 -9.65 -4.60 -5.03
N VAL A 248 -8.32 -4.80 -4.99
CA VAL A 248 -7.34 -3.79 -5.39
C VAL A 248 -6.30 -4.40 -6.33
N HIS A 249 -5.82 -3.59 -7.27
CA HIS A 249 -4.79 -3.94 -8.23
C HIS A 249 -3.61 -3.00 -8.03
N GLU A 250 -2.50 -3.56 -7.57
CA GLU A 250 -1.27 -2.84 -7.28
C GLU A 250 -0.34 -2.92 -8.49
N TRP A 251 0.17 -1.80 -8.93
CA TRP A 251 1.16 -1.77 -9.99
C TRP A 251 2.49 -1.20 -9.51
N SER A 252 3.55 -1.71 -10.10
CA SER A 252 4.88 -1.16 -9.92
C SER A 252 5.69 -1.22 -11.22
N ILE A 253 6.60 -0.28 -11.40
CA ILE A 253 7.59 -0.31 -12.46
C ILE A 253 8.95 -0.54 -11.78
N PRO A 254 9.55 -1.74 -11.95
CA PRO A 254 10.85 -2.02 -11.36
C PRO A 254 11.89 -1.00 -11.79
N ILE A 255 12.63 -0.44 -10.83
CA ILE A 255 13.78 0.40 -11.11
C ILE A 255 14.88 -0.54 -11.60
N VAL A 256 15.11 -0.60 -12.91
CA VAL A 256 16.30 -1.26 -13.45
C VAL A 256 17.48 -0.40 -13.03
N GLU A 257 18.19 -0.79 -11.99
CA GLU A 257 19.51 -0.22 -11.71
C GLU A 257 20.36 -0.45 -12.98
N SER A 258 20.62 0.62 -13.71
CA SER A 258 21.58 0.56 -14.80
C SER A 258 22.91 0.19 -14.14
N ASP A 259 23.39 -1.01 -14.46
CA ASP A 259 24.70 -1.48 -14.04
C ASP A 259 25.76 -0.52 -14.64
N THR A 260 25.97 0.61 -13.96
CA THR A 260 27.05 1.56 -14.28
C THR A 260 28.38 1.05 -13.75
N SER A 261 28.62 -0.26 -13.86
CA SER A 261 29.96 -0.82 -13.87
C SER A 261 30.58 -0.69 -15.27
N GLU A 262 30.50 0.48 -15.90
CA GLU A 262 31.56 0.86 -16.79
C GLU A 262 32.77 1.12 -15.91
N GLU A 263 33.60 0.07 -15.77
CA GLU A 263 35.00 0.26 -15.43
C GLU A 263 35.49 1.44 -16.25
N SER A 264 35.69 2.59 -15.60
CA SER A 264 36.49 3.66 -16.15
C SER A 264 37.89 3.11 -16.36
N ARG A 265 38.10 2.45 -17.51
CA ARG A 265 39.43 2.24 -18.04
C ARG A 265 39.99 3.62 -18.37
N LEU A 266 40.61 4.22 -17.37
CA LEU A 266 41.50 5.34 -17.59
C LEU A 266 42.49 4.90 -18.69
N PRO A 267 42.61 5.65 -19.81
CA PRO A 267 43.62 5.38 -20.80
C PRO A 267 44.99 5.44 -20.08
N GLY A 268 45.71 4.32 -20.15
CA GLY A 268 47.00 4.17 -19.49
C GLY A 268 47.92 5.32 -19.83
N PHE A 269 48.23 6.16 -18.86
CA PHE A 269 49.40 7.00 -18.89
C PHE A 269 50.61 6.08 -18.68
N LEU A 270 51.36 5.86 -19.78
CA LEU A 270 52.69 5.31 -19.74
C LEU A 270 53.57 6.34 -18.99
N ALA A 271 53.83 6.11 -17.72
CA ALA A 271 54.86 6.84 -17.01
C ALA A 271 56.24 6.33 -17.49
N PRO A 272 57.19 7.21 -17.92
CA PRO A 272 58.53 6.78 -18.27
C PRO A 272 59.29 6.35 -17.02
N LEU A 273 59.93 5.19 -17.10
CA LEU A 273 60.92 4.67 -16.16
C LEU A 273 62.04 5.67 -15.95
N GLY A 274 62.03 6.38 -14.83
CA GLY A 274 63.15 7.15 -14.31
C GLY A 274 63.89 6.37 -13.24
N LEU A 275 64.98 5.73 -13.63
CA LEU A 275 66.01 5.22 -12.73
C LEU A 275 66.60 6.37 -11.90
N PHE A 276 66.51 6.34 -10.60
CA PHE A 276 67.51 6.97 -9.75
C PHE A 276 67.93 6.00 -8.63
N ALA A 277 69.23 5.72 -8.68
CA ALA A 277 69.98 4.88 -7.79
C ALA A 277 70.36 5.57 -6.48
N LEU A 278 70.46 4.78 -5.44
CA LEU A 278 71.41 4.79 -4.34
C LEU A 278 71.79 6.12 -3.62
N GLY A 279 71.53 6.09 -2.35
CA GLY A 279 72.17 6.97 -1.38
C GLY A 279 71.93 6.45 0.04
N ALA A 280 72.76 5.45 0.44
CA ALA A 280 72.92 5.06 1.83
C ALA A 280 73.78 6.08 2.58
N ALA A 281 73.32 6.56 3.73
CA ALA A 281 74.21 7.11 4.75
C ALA A 281 73.59 6.82 6.13
N ALA A 282 74.33 5.96 6.83
CA ALA A 282 74.22 5.74 8.27
C ALA A 282 74.93 6.91 8.99
N LEU A 283 74.53 7.17 10.24
CA LEU A 283 75.30 7.58 11.42
C LEU A 283 74.28 8.15 12.44
N ALA A 284 74.04 7.46 13.48
CA ALA A 284 74.80 7.29 14.72
C ALA A 284 74.63 8.43 15.73
N ARG A 285 73.99 8.07 16.84
CA ARG A 285 74.25 8.37 18.27
C ARG A 285 74.44 9.81 18.76
N ARG A 286 73.71 10.11 19.77
CA ARG A 286 74.02 10.60 21.15
C ARG A 286 73.01 11.72 21.50
N ASP A 287 72.46 11.82 22.64
CA ASP A 287 72.56 11.30 24.02
C ASP A 287 71.16 11.17 24.62
#